data_3dce128604c1d761f5b34d6471892f5d
#
_entry.id   3dce128604c1d761f5b34d6471892f5d
#
_cell.length_a   1.000
_cell.length_b   1.000
_cell.length_c   1.000
_cell.angle_alpha   90.00
_cell.angle_beta   90.00
_cell.angle_gamma   90.00
#
_symmetry.space_group_name_H-M   'P 1'
#
loop_
_entity.id
_entity.type
_entity.pdbx_description
1 polymer ?
#
loop_
_entity_poly.entity_id
_entity_poly.type
_entity_poly.pdbx_seq_one_letter_code
_entity_poly.pdbx_strand_id
1 'polypeptide(L)'
;MKLNEYDVGIVGAGISGLSVATFVRSLRPTARLVVLEQTAEPGGVIASFSESGYLAEWGPHGFLDNCPESRELVRLAGLEDEVVTAPLSRFVRYVCLDGRLQCIPQKPLAILRQPLMPWRDKLRVVGDLWRRPLPGEPTVAQWVAHRFGPALLPFADAVFTGTYAGDIERLAIDAVMPGVRELERAHGSVIRGLFGKMRATKKQGREKKGLPAMTSFKDGMAVLPRRLAADLQAAEMLAYDSPVLKISRQEDGWRVATGQGELSCRHLVLALPVNRCLPLVAAALPDTPPPRAAIPEARILSVLLGFDHRAQIPFGFGYLAPEREQRFALGALFSSHMFPGRAPAGGQLLEALVGGRRHPERLALPDAELVEAVYADLGRLMALPRPVYTAVLRPRAGIPQLEAGYTELLRWRGAIQAAHPNLHLCGFGWKGIGINDMIKEARRIAGAIDTPAAPEAGAEVKGVYF
;
A
#
# COMPACT_ATOMS: atom_id res chain seq x y z
N MET A 1 41.45 -7.22 6.99
CA MET A 1 40.35 -8.11 6.63
C MET A 1 39.97 -7.82 5.18
N LYS A 2 39.93 -8.84 4.30
CA LYS A 2 39.31 -8.63 2.97
C LYS A 2 37.85 -8.27 3.16
N LEU A 3 37.43 -7.09 2.66
CA LEU A 3 36.04 -6.71 2.61
C LEU A 3 35.28 -7.76 1.77
N ASN A 4 34.15 -8.21 2.25
CA ASN A 4 33.26 -9.04 1.43
C ASN A 4 32.74 -8.19 0.27
N GLU A 5 33.02 -8.62 -0.95
CA GLU A 5 32.61 -7.93 -2.18
C GLU A 5 31.36 -8.60 -2.77
N TYR A 6 30.35 -7.81 -3.10
CA TYR A 6 29.12 -8.25 -3.71
C TYR A 6 28.84 -7.48 -4.99
N ASP A 7 28.14 -8.11 -5.93
CA ASP A 7 27.60 -7.40 -7.09
C ASP A 7 26.43 -6.51 -6.66
N VAL A 8 25.59 -7.01 -5.74
CA VAL A 8 24.40 -6.30 -5.27
C VAL A 8 24.28 -6.38 -3.75
N GLY A 9 24.29 -5.22 -3.08
CA GLY A 9 23.92 -5.07 -1.68
C GLY A 9 22.49 -4.53 -1.55
N ILE A 10 21.66 -5.20 -0.77
CA ILE A 10 20.26 -4.83 -0.56
C ILE A 10 20.04 -4.57 0.93
N VAL A 11 19.50 -3.40 1.27
CA VAL A 11 19.23 -3.00 2.65
C VAL A 11 17.72 -3.10 2.91
N GLY A 12 17.34 -3.96 3.84
CA GLY A 12 15.98 -4.26 4.25
C GLY A 12 15.40 -5.54 3.65
N ALA A 13 14.96 -6.47 4.50
CA ALA A 13 14.26 -7.70 4.12
C ALA A 13 12.72 -7.57 4.23
N GLY A 14 12.18 -6.38 3.94
CA GLY A 14 10.77 -6.20 3.63
C GLY A 14 10.42 -6.75 2.24
N ILE A 15 9.14 -6.73 1.85
CA ILE A 15 8.69 -7.26 0.55
C ILE A 15 9.46 -6.65 -0.64
N SER A 16 9.85 -5.38 -0.58
CA SER A 16 10.63 -4.73 -1.64
C SER A 16 12.01 -5.35 -1.81
N GLY A 17 12.79 -5.48 -0.72
CA GLY A 17 14.14 -6.01 -0.78
C GLY A 17 14.16 -7.50 -1.11
N LEU A 18 13.28 -8.28 -0.50
CA LEU A 18 13.13 -9.71 -0.80
C LEU A 18 12.73 -9.94 -2.27
N SER A 19 11.84 -9.10 -2.82
CA SER A 19 11.46 -9.15 -4.23
C SER A 19 12.64 -8.80 -5.15
N VAL A 20 13.41 -7.74 -4.83
CA VAL A 20 14.61 -7.40 -5.61
C VAL A 20 15.59 -8.58 -5.62
N ALA A 21 15.91 -9.14 -4.46
CA ALA A 21 16.81 -10.28 -4.34
C ALA A 21 16.35 -11.49 -5.15
N THR A 22 15.07 -11.85 -5.04
CA THR A 22 14.47 -12.97 -5.76
C THR A 22 14.51 -12.76 -7.27
N PHE A 23 14.15 -11.56 -7.76
CA PHE A 23 14.19 -11.26 -9.19
C PHE A 23 15.64 -11.17 -9.72
N VAL A 24 16.58 -10.60 -8.95
CA VAL A 24 18.01 -10.58 -9.33
C VAL A 24 18.52 -12.01 -9.47
N ARG A 25 18.27 -12.87 -8.47
CA ARG A 25 18.66 -14.27 -8.51
C ARG A 25 18.06 -15.03 -9.70
N SER A 26 16.80 -14.75 -10.03
CA SER A 26 16.14 -15.36 -11.19
C SER A 26 16.73 -14.91 -12.53
N LEU A 27 17.08 -13.62 -12.65
CA LEU A 27 17.63 -13.04 -13.89
C LEU A 27 19.13 -13.23 -14.05
N ARG A 28 19.87 -13.30 -12.93
CA ARG A 28 21.33 -13.37 -12.84
C ARG A 28 21.74 -14.38 -11.76
N PRO A 29 21.66 -15.69 -12.05
CA PRO A 29 21.91 -16.74 -11.07
C PRO A 29 23.35 -16.73 -10.48
N THR A 30 24.30 -16.12 -11.20
CA THR A 30 25.73 -16.04 -10.80
C THR A 30 26.06 -14.77 -10.03
N ALA A 31 25.12 -13.81 -9.89
CA ALA A 31 25.37 -12.58 -9.16
C ALA A 31 25.55 -12.85 -7.65
N ARG A 32 26.62 -12.31 -7.09
CA ARG A 32 26.88 -12.33 -5.64
C ARG A 32 26.05 -11.23 -5.01
N LEU A 33 25.00 -11.59 -4.29
CA LEU A 33 24.14 -10.64 -3.60
C LEU A 33 24.07 -10.91 -2.10
N VAL A 34 23.78 -9.86 -1.33
CA VAL A 34 23.47 -9.95 0.10
C VAL A 34 22.29 -9.04 0.43
N VAL A 35 21.38 -9.55 1.24
CA VAL A 35 20.30 -8.78 1.87
C VAL A 35 20.63 -8.57 3.33
N LEU A 36 20.59 -7.32 3.80
CA LEU A 36 20.88 -6.93 5.19
C LEU A 36 19.56 -6.55 5.87
N GLU A 37 19.20 -7.25 6.93
CA GLU A 37 18.01 -6.95 7.73
C GLU A 37 18.44 -6.59 9.16
N GLN A 38 17.85 -5.50 9.70
CA GLN A 38 18.20 -5.01 11.04
C GLN A 38 17.64 -5.86 12.18
N THR A 39 16.59 -6.64 11.92
CA THR A 39 15.88 -7.48 12.90
C THR A 39 16.14 -8.95 12.64
N ALA A 40 15.71 -9.79 13.60
CA ALA A 40 15.79 -11.25 13.47
C ALA A 40 14.67 -11.84 12.57
N GLU A 41 13.73 -11.02 12.08
CA GLU A 41 12.59 -11.47 11.31
C GLU A 41 12.44 -10.69 9.98
N PRO A 42 12.08 -11.38 8.87
CA PRO A 42 11.81 -10.74 7.59
C PRO A 42 10.38 -10.19 7.52
N GLY A 43 10.08 -9.43 6.45
CA GLY A 43 8.72 -9.02 6.10
C GLY A 43 8.42 -7.54 6.35
N GLY A 44 9.17 -6.89 7.25
CA GLY A 44 8.95 -5.48 7.57
C GLY A 44 7.55 -5.23 8.14
N VAL A 45 6.70 -4.51 7.38
CA VAL A 45 5.30 -4.22 7.80
C VAL A 45 4.33 -5.36 7.49
N ILE A 46 4.74 -6.38 6.72
CA ILE A 46 3.89 -7.53 6.41
C ILE A 46 4.12 -8.58 7.50
N ALA A 47 3.17 -8.66 8.42
CA ALA A 47 3.17 -9.64 9.49
C ALA A 47 1.74 -10.10 9.76
N SER A 48 1.56 -11.40 10.02
CA SER A 48 0.26 -11.99 10.38
C SER A 48 0.23 -12.32 11.87
N PHE A 49 -0.93 -12.19 12.45
CA PHE A 49 -1.24 -12.50 13.84
C PHE A 49 -2.18 -13.69 13.88
N SER A 50 -1.86 -14.69 14.69
CA SER A 50 -2.70 -15.88 14.88
C SER A 50 -2.82 -16.21 16.35
N GLU A 51 -4.05 -16.29 16.87
CA GLU A 51 -4.34 -16.64 18.24
C GLU A 51 -5.75 -17.21 18.35
N SER A 52 -5.93 -18.27 19.13
CA SER A 52 -7.25 -18.87 19.42
C SER A 52 -8.08 -19.21 18.16
N GLY A 53 -7.42 -19.55 17.05
CA GLY A 53 -8.07 -19.84 15.76
C GLY A 53 -8.48 -18.61 14.95
N TYR A 54 -8.18 -17.39 15.42
CA TYR A 54 -8.33 -16.17 14.66
C TYR A 54 -7.03 -15.82 13.95
N LEU A 55 -7.15 -15.33 12.70
CA LEU A 55 -6.01 -14.92 11.87
C LEU A 55 -6.27 -13.51 11.32
N ALA A 56 -5.40 -12.58 11.64
CA ALA A 56 -5.46 -11.17 11.24
C ALA A 56 -4.10 -10.66 10.74
N GLU A 57 -4.06 -9.43 10.21
CA GLU A 57 -2.82 -8.85 9.66
C GLU A 57 -2.43 -7.58 10.43
N TRP A 58 -1.13 -7.43 10.73
CA TRP A 58 -0.59 -6.15 11.23
C TRP A 58 -0.48 -5.08 10.15
N GLY A 59 -0.44 -5.49 8.90
CA GLY A 59 -0.23 -4.64 7.73
C GLY A 59 -1.30 -4.85 6.67
N PRO A 60 -0.90 -4.98 5.40
CA PRO A 60 -1.84 -5.19 4.31
C PRO A 60 -2.50 -6.56 4.36
N HIS A 61 -3.81 -6.61 4.15
CA HIS A 61 -4.61 -7.83 4.17
C HIS A 61 -4.54 -8.64 2.88
N GLY A 62 -3.98 -8.06 1.82
CA GLY A 62 -3.84 -8.69 0.51
C GLY A 62 -3.35 -7.72 -0.55
N PHE A 63 -3.24 -8.20 -1.77
CA PHE A 63 -2.91 -7.43 -2.97
C PHE A 63 -3.79 -7.87 -4.14
N LEU A 64 -3.87 -7.05 -5.18
CA LEU A 64 -4.71 -7.36 -6.34
C LEU A 64 -3.97 -8.30 -7.30
N ASP A 65 -4.68 -9.26 -7.88
CA ASP A 65 -4.16 -10.25 -8.83
C ASP A 65 -3.90 -9.70 -10.25
N ASN A 66 -4.08 -8.40 -10.46
CA ASN A 66 -3.91 -7.74 -11.76
C ASN A 66 -2.47 -7.30 -12.08
N CYS A 67 -1.50 -7.66 -11.23
CA CYS A 67 -0.08 -7.35 -11.38
C CYS A 67 0.69 -8.60 -11.86
N PRO A 68 1.23 -8.61 -13.09
CA PRO A 68 2.01 -9.75 -13.59
C PRO A 68 3.24 -10.06 -12.75
N GLU A 69 3.93 -9.03 -12.26
CA GLU A 69 5.15 -9.15 -11.46
C GLU A 69 4.86 -9.79 -10.10
N SER A 70 3.70 -9.49 -9.52
CA SER A 70 3.29 -10.12 -8.25
C SER A 70 2.95 -11.60 -8.45
N ARG A 71 2.34 -11.97 -9.57
CA ARG A 71 2.11 -13.38 -9.92
C ARG A 71 3.42 -14.11 -10.20
N GLU A 72 4.36 -13.45 -10.91
CA GLU A 72 5.70 -13.99 -11.12
C GLU A 72 6.40 -14.26 -9.79
N LEU A 73 6.32 -13.32 -8.83
CA LEU A 73 6.94 -13.48 -7.52
C LEU A 73 6.34 -14.64 -6.71
N VAL A 74 5.01 -14.76 -6.69
CA VAL A 74 4.29 -15.87 -6.02
C VAL A 74 4.71 -17.22 -6.61
N ARG A 75 4.83 -17.31 -7.95
CA ARG A 75 5.30 -18.51 -8.65
C ARG A 75 6.77 -18.82 -8.32
N LEU A 76 7.65 -17.82 -8.30
CA LEU A 76 9.05 -18.02 -7.91
C LEU A 76 9.20 -18.48 -6.46
N ALA A 77 8.29 -18.07 -5.59
CA ALA A 77 8.22 -18.53 -4.20
C ALA A 77 7.60 -19.94 -4.05
N GLY A 78 7.02 -20.51 -5.11
CA GLY A 78 6.31 -21.80 -5.05
C GLY A 78 5.08 -21.78 -4.14
N LEU A 79 4.36 -20.65 -4.11
CA LEU A 79 3.21 -20.42 -3.22
C LEU A 79 1.87 -20.39 -3.95
N GLU A 80 1.79 -20.87 -5.19
CA GLU A 80 0.57 -20.80 -6.01
C GLU A 80 -0.59 -21.56 -5.36
N ASP A 81 -0.33 -22.72 -4.73
CA ASP A 81 -1.32 -23.55 -4.05
C ASP A 81 -1.74 -23.00 -2.67
N GLU A 82 -1.00 -22.04 -2.12
CA GLU A 82 -1.30 -21.40 -0.84
C GLU A 82 -2.18 -20.14 -1.01
N VAL A 83 -2.38 -19.71 -2.26
CA VAL A 83 -3.16 -18.51 -2.56
C VAL A 83 -4.63 -18.72 -2.25
N VAL A 84 -5.22 -17.75 -1.55
CA VAL A 84 -6.67 -17.58 -1.39
C VAL A 84 -7.09 -16.27 -2.01
N THR A 85 -8.27 -16.26 -2.66
CA THR A 85 -8.74 -15.08 -3.38
C THR A 85 -10.12 -14.65 -2.95
N ALA A 86 -10.33 -13.34 -2.88
CA ALA A 86 -11.63 -12.71 -2.72
C ALA A 86 -11.98 -11.92 -3.98
N PRO A 87 -12.82 -12.48 -4.90
CA PRO A 87 -13.18 -11.83 -6.15
C PRO A 87 -13.97 -10.54 -5.89
N LEU A 88 -13.41 -9.39 -6.31
CA LEU A 88 -14.06 -8.09 -6.07
C LEU A 88 -15.44 -7.97 -6.74
N SER A 89 -15.69 -8.76 -7.80
CA SER A 89 -16.99 -8.80 -8.49
C SER A 89 -18.13 -9.40 -7.66
N ARG A 90 -17.83 -10.16 -6.62
CA ARG A 90 -18.80 -10.85 -5.76
C ARG A 90 -19.06 -10.14 -4.44
N PHE A 91 -18.13 -9.28 -4.02
CA PHE A 91 -18.19 -8.63 -2.71
C PHE A 91 -18.87 -7.26 -2.77
N VAL A 92 -19.70 -7.02 -1.78
CA VAL A 92 -20.29 -5.71 -1.51
C VAL A 92 -19.31 -4.87 -0.68
N ARG A 93 -19.25 -3.59 -0.94
CA ARG A 93 -18.51 -2.61 -0.16
C ARG A 93 -19.44 -1.55 0.33
N TYR A 94 -19.22 -1.14 1.56
CA TYR A 94 -20.07 -0.17 2.21
C TYR A 94 -19.29 1.11 2.52
N VAL A 95 -20.02 2.22 2.48
CA VAL A 95 -19.58 3.48 3.08
C VAL A 95 -20.63 3.84 4.13
N CYS A 96 -20.17 4.24 5.32
CA CYS A 96 -21.05 4.79 6.33
C CYS A 96 -21.47 6.20 5.89
N LEU A 97 -22.74 6.41 5.65
CA LEU A 97 -23.32 7.71 5.32
C LEU A 97 -24.62 7.90 6.10
N ASP A 98 -24.72 9.04 6.77
CA ASP A 98 -25.87 9.41 7.61
C ASP A 98 -26.19 8.31 8.66
N GLY A 99 -25.12 7.77 9.28
CA GLY A 99 -25.19 6.74 10.32
C GLY A 99 -25.62 5.35 9.83
N ARG A 100 -25.57 5.07 8.53
CA ARG A 100 -25.98 3.79 7.95
C ARG A 100 -24.96 3.25 6.95
N LEU A 101 -24.88 1.92 6.82
CA LEU A 101 -24.07 1.27 5.79
C LEU A 101 -24.74 1.37 4.43
N GLN A 102 -24.19 2.20 3.56
CA GLN A 102 -24.64 2.36 2.18
C GLN A 102 -23.80 1.49 1.25
N CYS A 103 -24.48 0.61 0.48
CA CYS A 103 -23.80 -0.21 -0.52
C CYS A 103 -23.31 0.65 -1.69
N ILE A 104 -22.02 0.52 -2.04
CA ILE A 104 -21.45 1.19 -3.20
C ILE A 104 -21.44 0.23 -4.39
N PRO A 105 -22.25 0.51 -5.44
CA PRO A 105 -22.26 -0.33 -6.63
C PRO A 105 -20.95 -0.29 -7.38
N GLN A 106 -20.52 -1.43 -7.88
CA GLN A 106 -19.27 -1.54 -8.67
C GLN A 106 -19.42 -1.06 -10.11
N LYS A 107 -20.62 -0.97 -10.64
CA LYS A 107 -20.88 -0.54 -12.01
C LYS A 107 -21.17 0.96 -12.05
N PRO A 108 -20.46 1.77 -12.88
CA PRO A 108 -20.65 3.22 -12.94
C PRO A 108 -22.11 3.65 -13.21
N LEU A 109 -22.82 2.94 -14.09
CA LEU A 109 -24.23 3.21 -14.37
C LEU A 109 -25.15 2.92 -13.16
N ALA A 110 -24.80 1.94 -12.33
CA ALA A 110 -25.56 1.65 -11.12
C ALA A 110 -25.35 2.75 -10.07
N ILE A 111 -24.13 3.32 -9.96
CA ILE A 111 -23.86 4.48 -9.09
C ILE A 111 -24.76 5.67 -9.46
N LEU A 112 -24.93 5.93 -10.76
CA LEU A 112 -25.82 7.02 -11.23
C LEU A 112 -27.28 6.82 -10.86
N ARG A 113 -27.75 5.57 -10.75
CA ARG A 113 -29.14 5.22 -10.40
C ARG A 113 -29.39 5.21 -8.89
N GLN A 114 -28.37 5.00 -8.08
CA GLN A 114 -28.49 4.96 -6.63
C GLN A 114 -28.77 6.35 -6.04
N PRO A 115 -29.55 6.48 -4.96
CA PRO A 115 -29.85 7.76 -4.30
C PRO A 115 -28.70 8.26 -3.41
N LEU A 116 -27.43 7.94 -3.76
CA LEU A 116 -26.25 8.31 -3.00
C LEU A 116 -25.97 9.83 -3.00
N MET A 117 -26.51 10.54 -3.98
CA MET A 117 -26.44 12.00 -4.09
C MET A 117 -27.59 12.56 -4.92
N PRO A 118 -27.98 13.85 -4.72
CA PRO A 118 -28.98 14.55 -5.51
C PRO A 118 -28.65 14.61 -7.00
N TRP A 119 -29.65 14.69 -7.86
CA TRP A 119 -29.47 14.79 -9.32
C TRP A 119 -28.62 15.99 -9.76
N ARG A 120 -28.76 17.11 -9.06
CA ARG A 120 -27.96 18.32 -9.33
C ARG A 120 -26.46 18.04 -9.20
N ASP A 121 -26.06 17.25 -8.20
CA ASP A 121 -24.66 16.90 -7.97
C ASP A 121 -24.18 15.87 -8.99
N LYS A 122 -25.04 14.93 -9.42
CA LYS A 122 -24.72 14.01 -10.53
C LYS A 122 -24.44 14.78 -11.84
N LEU A 123 -25.22 15.80 -12.16
CA LEU A 123 -25.00 16.68 -13.30
C LEU A 123 -23.69 17.48 -13.14
N ARG A 124 -23.35 17.86 -11.92
CA ARG A 124 -22.10 18.60 -11.64
C ARG A 124 -20.85 17.78 -11.94
N VAL A 125 -20.89 16.44 -11.78
CA VAL A 125 -19.81 15.53 -12.18
C VAL A 125 -19.54 15.61 -13.69
N VAL A 126 -20.58 15.73 -14.52
CA VAL A 126 -20.44 15.90 -15.97
C VAL A 126 -19.73 17.21 -16.32
N GLY A 127 -19.81 18.22 -15.44
CA GLY A 127 -19.09 19.50 -15.57
C GLY A 127 -17.57 19.36 -15.68
N ASP A 128 -16.98 18.22 -15.30
CA ASP A 128 -15.56 17.90 -15.53
C ASP A 128 -15.15 18.09 -17.00
N LEU A 129 -16.05 17.85 -17.93
CA LEU A 129 -15.78 17.99 -19.38
C LEU A 129 -15.36 19.41 -19.80
N TRP A 130 -15.74 20.44 -19.05
CA TRP A 130 -15.50 21.85 -19.40
C TRP A 130 -14.63 22.59 -18.39
N ARG A 131 -14.29 21.97 -17.26
CA ARG A 131 -13.45 22.60 -16.22
C ARG A 131 -11.99 22.53 -16.59
N ARG A 132 -11.29 23.65 -16.42
CA ARG A 132 -9.84 23.70 -16.60
C ARG A 132 -9.11 22.92 -15.49
N PRO A 133 -7.97 22.29 -15.79
CA PRO A 133 -7.12 21.69 -14.77
C PRO A 133 -6.73 22.69 -13.68
N LEU A 134 -6.73 22.25 -12.42
CA LEU A 134 -6.19 23.08 -11.34
C LEU A 134 -4.67 23.21 -11.49
N PRO A 135 -4.13 24.45 -11.37
CA PRO A 135 -2.68 24.65 -11.35
C PRO A 135 -2.08 24.15 -10.02
N GLY A 136 -0.76 24.01 -10.02
CA GLY A 136 0.00 23.65 -8.82
C GLY A 136 -0.20 22.20 -8.36
N GLU A 137 -0.07 21.98 -7.07
CA GLU A 137 -0.18 20.71 -6.37
C GLU A 137 -1.40 20.73 -5.40
N PRO A 138 -2.64 20.65 -5.93
CA PRO A 138 -3.83 20.71 -5.09
C PRO A 138 -3.98 19.48 -4.19
N THR A 139 -4.67 19.66 -3.07
CA THR A 139 -5.08 18.53 -2.22
C THR A 139 -6.16 17.71 -2.94
N VAL A 140 -6.36 16.48 -2.45
CA VAL A 140 -7.45 15.61 -2.94
C VAL A 140 -8.80 16.32 -2.79
N ALA A 141 -9.06 16.96 -1.64
CA ALA A 141 -10.32 17.67 -1.39
C ALA A 141 -10.53 18.84 -2.35
N GLN A 142 -9.51 19.69 -2.54
CA GLN A 142 -9.57 20.81 -3.48
C GLN A 142 -9.84 20.32 -4.91
N TRP A 143 -9.13 19.27 -5.31
CA TRP A 143 -9.26 18.73 -6.67
C TRP A 143 -10.63 18.08 -6.90
N VAL A 144 -11.11 17.25 -5.96
CA VAL A 144 -12.44 16.61 -6.06
C VAL A 144 -13.56 17.65 -6.07
N ALA A 145 -13.51 18.63 -5.16
CA ALA A 145 -14.51 19.70 -5.09
C ALA A 145 -14.54 20.53 -6.38
N HIS A 146 -13.36 20.84 -6.94
CA HIS A 146 -13.25 21.56 -8.20
C HIS A 146 -13.79 20.74 -9.37
N ARG A 147 -13.35 19.49 -9.53
CA ARG A 147 -13.67 18.65 -10.69
C ARG A 147 -15.10 18.12 -10.67
N PHE A 148 -15.53 17.58 -9.53
CA PHE A 148 -16.75 16.79 -9.43
C PHE A 148 -17.80 17.42 -8.51
N GLY A 149 -17.39 18.39 -7.70
CA GLY A 149 -18.24 19.05 -6.72
C GLY A 149 -18.16 18.45 -5.32
N PRO A 150 -18.63 19.18 -4.28
CA PRO A 150 -18.46 18.81 -2.88
C PRO A 150 -19.23 17.55 -2.48
N ALA A 151 -20.28 17.17 -3.22
CA ALA A 151 -21.05 15.95 -2.92
C ALA A 151 -20.22 14.66 -3.06
N LEU A 152 -19.10 14.67 -3.79
CA LEU A 152 -18.20 13.52 -3.89
C LEU A 152 -17.11 13.49 -2.81
N LEU A 153 -16.95 14.53 -2.01
CA LEU A 153 -15.94 14.58 -0.94
C LEU A 153 -16.07 13.42 0.07
N PRO A 154 -17.26 13.03 0.56
CA PRO A 154 -17.37 11.93 1.49
C PRO A 154 -16.91 10.58 0.91
N PHE A 155 -17.14 10.37 -0.39
CA PHE A 155 -16.67 9.15 -1.06
C PHE A 155 -15.17 9.16 -1.27
N ALA A 156 -14.61 10.29 -1.68
CA ALA A 156 -13.17 10.46 -1.77
C ALA A 156 -12.51 10.29 -0.40
N ASP A 157 -13.09 10.89 0.63
CA ASP A 157 -12.59 10.77 2.00
C ASP A 157 -12.58 9.31 2.48
N ALA A 158 -13.66 8.57 2.28
CA ALA A 158 -13.69 7.13 2.59
C ALA A 158 -12.59 6.36 1.87
N VAL A 159 -12.37 6.61 0.55
CA VAL A 159 -11.30 5.97 -0.24
C VAL A 159 -9.92 6.20 0.36
N PHE A 160 -9.57 7.46 0.59
CA PHE A 160 -8.23 7.82 1.04
C PHE A 160 -8.02 7.51 2.53
N THR A 161 -9.08 7.49 3.33
CA THR A 161 -9.07 6.93 4.69
C THR A 161 -8.77 5.43 4.65
N GLY A 162 -9.46 4.67 3.78
CA GLY A 162 -9.21 3.22 3.65
C GLY A 162 -7.85 2.85 3.07
N THR A 163 -7.28 3.70 2.21
CA THR A 163 -6.01 3.41 1.53
C THR A 163 -4.81 3.92 2.30
N TYR A 164 -4.87 5.16 2.78
CA TYR A 164 -3.75 5.88 3.42
C TYR A 164 -3.94 6.09 4.93
N ALA A 165 -5.10 5.76 5.48
CA ALA A 165 -5.55 6.27 6.78
C ALA A 165 -5.32 7.80 6.87
N GLY A 166 -5.51 8.48 5.73
CA GLY A 166 -5.04 9.83 5.45
C GLY A 166 -6.13 10.89 5.59
N ASP A 167 -5.71 12.11 5.35
CA ASP A 167 -6.57 13.30 5.34
C ASP A 167 -6.61 13.89 3.93
N ILE A 168 -7.77 13.91 3.28
CA ILE A 168 -7.94 14.45 1.93
C ILE A 168 -7.65 15.94 1.82
N GLU A 169 -7.72 16.68 2.93
CA GLU A 169 -7.35 18.10 3.00
C GLU A 169 -5.83 18.32 2.96
N ARG A 170 -5.03 17.26 3.11
CA ARG A 170 -3.56 17.30 3.15
C ARG A 170 -2.91 16.49 2.04
N LEU A 171 -3.48 15.34 1.68
CA LEU A 171 -2.95 14.48 0.62
C LEU A 171 -2.92 15.20 -0.71
N ALA A 172 -1.77 15.21 -1.38
CA ALA A 172 -1.59 15.81 -2.70
C ALA A 172 -2.11 14.86 -3.79
N ILE A 173 -3.06 15.30 -4.62
CA ILE A 173 -3.64 14.46 -5.68
C ILE A 173 -2.58 14.01 -6.69
N ASP A 174 -1.59 14.83 -6.97
CA ASP A 174 -0.47 14.53 -7.86
C ASP A 174 0.39 13.36 -7.35
N ALA A 175 0.48 13.19 -6.03
CA ALA A 175 1.24 12.14 -5.40
C ALA A 175 0.45 10.83 -5.23
N VAL A 176 -0.84 10.92 -4.82
CA VAL A 176 -1.66 9.74 -4.54
C VAL A 176 -2.33 9.16 -5.78
N MET A 177 -2.63 9.98 -6.80
CA MET A 177 -3.24 9.55 -8.06
C MET A 177 -2.58 10.21 -9.29
N PRO A 178 -1.26 10.03 -9.50
CA PRO A 178 -0.53 10.71 -10.58
C PRO A 178 -1.12 10.41 -11.96
N GLY A 179 -1.53 9.19 -12.25
CA GLY A 179 -2.11 8.82 -13.53
C GLY A 179 -3.45 9.50 -13.84
N VAL A 180 -4.26 9.83 -12.83
CA VAL A 180 -5.51 10.60 -13.02
C VAL A 180 -5.17 12.05 -13.34
N ARG A 181 -4.16 12.61 -12.70
CA ARG A 181 -3.67 13.97 -12.98
C ARG A 181 -3.04 14.08 -14.37
N GLU A 182 -2.32 13.06 -14.82
CA GLU A 182 -1.82 13.01 -16.20
C GLU A 182 -2.96 12.99 -17.23
N LEU A 183 -4.02 12.19 -16.99
CA LEU A 183 -5.21 12.22 -17.83
C LEU A 183 -5.84 13.61 -17.90
N GLU A 184 -5.99 14.25 -16.77
CA GLU A 184 -6.55 15.61 -16.68
C GLU A 184 -5.70 16.61 -17.48
N ARG A 185 -4.37 16.59 -17.30
CA ARG A 185 -3.45 17.49 -18.00
C ARG A 185 -3.41 17.25 -19.50
N ALA A 186 -3.41 15.98 -19.92
CA ALA A 186 -3.34 15.60 -21.33
C ALA A 186 -4.64 15.87 -22.11
N HIS A 187 -5.80 15.72 -21.44
CA HIS A 187 -7.10 15.78 -22.10
C HIS A 187 -8.00 16.94 -21.62
N GLY A 188 -7.52 17.74 -20.66
CA GLY A 188 -8.28 18.82 -20.00
C GLY A 188 -9.41 18.33 -19.10
N SER A 189 -9.68 17.01 -19.07
CA SER A 189 -10.78 16.37 -18.33
C SER A 189 -10.44 14.90 -18.03
N VAL A 190 -10.74 14.45 -16.82
CA VAL A 190 -10.60 13.05 -16.42
C VAL A 190 -11.54 12.15 -17.24
N ILE A 191 -12.79 12.60 -17.41
CA ILE A 191 -13.82 11.86 -18.17
C ILE A 191 -13.39 11.69 -19.62
N ARG A 192 -12.92 12.74 -20.30
CA ARG A 192 -12.40 12.64 -21.67
C ARG A 192 -11.21 11.68 -21.76
N GLY A 193 -10.26 11.78 -20.82
CA GLY A 193 -9.10 10.92 -20.77
C GLY A 193 -9.46 9.43 -20.58
N LEU A 194 -10.41 9.13 -19.70
CA LEU A 194 -10.91 7.76 -19.51
C LEU A 194 -11.60 7.22 -20.78
N PHE A 195 -12.44 8.02 -21.43
CA PHE A 195 -13.06 7.61 -22.70
C PHE A 195 -12.01 7.39 -23.80
N GLY A 196 -10.98 8.24 -23.87
CA GLY A 196 -9.84 8.06 -24.78
C GLY A 196 -9.13 6.72 -24.56
N LYS A 197 -8.78 6.40 -23.31
CA LYS A 197 -8.17 5.11 -22.95
C LYS A 197 -9.07 3.92 -23.28
N MET A 198 -10.36 3.99 -22.97
CA MET A 198 -11.31 2.91 -23.30
C MET A 198 -11.40 2.65 -24.82
N ARG A 199 -11.41 3.71 -25.65
CA ARG A 199 -11.41 3.58 -27.12
C ARG A 199 -10.10 2.98 -27.62
N ALA A 200 -8.95 3.42 -27.08
CA ALA A 200 -7.64 2.88 -27.44
C ALA A 200 -7.52 1.37 -27.10
N THR A 201 -7.96 0.96 -25.91
CA THR A 201 -7.98 -0.44 -25.47
C THR A 201 -8.87 -1.30 -26.39
N LYS A 202 -10.05 -0.77 -26.78
CA LYS A 202 -10.98 -1.47 -27.71
C LYS A 202 -10.36 -1.63 -29.11
N LYS A 203 -9.64 -0.61 -29.62
CA LYS A 203 -8.96 -0.69 -30.91
C LYS A 203 -7.81 -1.70 -30.92
N GLN A 204 -7.16 -1.94 -29.76
CA GLN A 204 -6.07 -2.91 -29.63
C GLN A 204 -6.55 -4.35 -29.44
N GLY A 205 -7.85 -4.63 -29.53
CA GLY A 205 -8.40 -5.98 -29.39
C GLY A 205 -8.20 -6.59 -27.99
N ARG A 206 -7.78 -5.79 -27.00
CA ARG A 206 -7.61 -6.28 -25.62
C ARG A 206 -8.98 -6.52 -25.00
N GLU A 207 -9.23 -7.74 -24.59
CA GLU A 207 -10.42 -8.10 -23.82
C GLU A 207 -10.54 -7.24 -22.57
N LYS A 208 -11.77 -6.85 -22.23
CA LYS A 208 -12.05 -6.22 -20.93
C LYS A 208 -11.72 -7.23 -19.86
N LYS A 209 -10.58 -7.09 -19.20
CA LYS A 209 -10.31 -7.83 -17.96
C LYS A 209 -11.42 -7.49 -16.97
N GLY A 210 -12.00 -8.52 -16.35
CA GLY A 210 -12.95 -8.36 -15.24
C GLY A 210 -12.34 -7.56 -14.07
N LEU A 211 -13.14 -7.30 -13.04
CA LEU A 211 -12.59 -6.75 -11.81
C LEU A 211 -11.57 -7.75 -11.23
N PRO A 212 -10.42 -7.29 -10.74
CA PRO A 212 -9.42 -8.16 -10.14
C PRO A 212 -9.98 -8.83 -8.87
N ALA A 213 -9.31 -9.88 -8.41
CA ALA A 213 -9.51 -10.45 -7.09
C ALA A 213 -8.48 -9.88 -6.11
N MET A 214 -8.85 -9.76 -4.85
CA MET A 214 -7.89 -9.57 -3.78
C MET A 214 -7.28 -10.92 -3.44
N THR A 215 -5.96 -10.97 -3.38
CA THR A 215 -5.16 -12.16 -3.14
C THR A 215 -4.55 -12.10 -1.74
N SER A 216 -4.61 -13.19 -1.00
CA SER A 216 -3.92 -13.42 0.27
C SER A 216 -3.43 -14.87 0.30
N PHE A 217 -2.96 -15.34 1.47
CA PHE A 217 -2.52 -16.72 1.66
C PHE A 217 -3.32 -17.39 2.79
N LYS A 218 -3.39 -18.72 2.80
CA LYS A 218 -4.13 -19.50 3.79
C LYS A 218 -3.74 -19.12 5.22
N ASP A 219 -2.43 -19.01 5.48
CA ASP A 219 -1.87 -18.69 6.81
C ASP A 219 -1.47 -17.21 6.93
N GLY A 220 -2.08 -16.32 6.13
CA GLY A 220 -1.87 -14.88 6.19
C GLY A 220 -0.78 -14.38 5.27
N MET A 221 -0.69 -13.06 5.20
CA MET A 221 0.21 -12.35 4.28
C MET A 221 1.70 -12.57 4.59
N ALA A 222 2.06 -12.91 5.84
CA ALA A 222 3.44 -13.17 6.24
C ALA A 222 4.06 -14.40 5.54
N VAL A 223 3.25 -15.29 4.97
CA VAL A 223 3.71 -16.47 4.23
C VAL A 223 4.66 -16.08 3.09
N LEU A 224 4.31 -15.06 2.30
CA LEU A 224 5.14 -14.65 1.16
C LEU A 224 6.53 -14.15 1.57
N PRO A 225 6.69 -13.12 2.41
CA PRO A 225 8.04 -12.67 2.80
C PRO A 225 8.84 -13.73 3.56
N ARG A 226 8.20 -14.57 4.38
CA ARG A 226 8.89 -15.67 5.08
C ARG A 226 9.46 -16.69 4.12
N ARG A 227 8.69 -17.07 3.10
CA ARG A 227 9.15 -18.02 2.08
C ARG A 227 10.32 -17.48 1.28
N LEU A 228 10.21 -16.24 0.79
CA LEU A 228 11.28 -15.58 0.04
C LEU A 228 12.57 -15.46 0.89
N ALA A 229 12.43 -15.12 2.16
CA ALA A 229 13.55 -15.01 3.08
C ALA A 229 14.20 -16.37 3.36
N ALA A 230 13.41 -17.43 3.55
CA ALA A 230 13.92 -18.79 3.76
C ALA A 230 14.75 -19.27 2.56
N ASP A 231 14.29 -18.99 1.32
CA ASP A 231 15.01 -19.35 0.09
C ASP A 231 16.34 -18.59 -0.06
N LEU A 232 16.39 -17.32 0.40
CA LEU A 232 17.62 -16.52 0.41
C LEU A 232 18.56 -16.93 1.54
N GLN A 233 18.02 -17.29 2.70
CA GLN A 233 18.80 -17.76 3.83
C GLN A 233 19.47 -19.13 3.52
N ALA A 234 18.74 -20.05 2.91
CA ALA A 234 19.28 -21.32 2.45
C ALA A 234 20.41 -21.18 1.42
N ALA A 235 20.43 -20.04 0.71
CA ALA A 235 21.49 -19.69 -0.24
C ALA A 235 22.58 -18.80 0.38
N GLU A 236 22.59 -18.58 1.69
CA GLU A 236 23.53 -17.69 2.42
C GLU A 236 23.55 -16.24 1.92
N MET A 237 22.40 -15.77 1.40
CA MET A 237 22.23 -14.44 0.80
C MET A 237 21.49 -13.44 1.72
N LEU A 238 21.12 -13.83 2.95
CA LEU A 238 20.38 -13.00 3.89
C LEU A 238 21.07 -12.99 5.26
N ALA A 239 21.39 -11.79 5.73
CA ALA A 239 21.98 -11.55 7.04
C ALA A 239 20.98 -10.79 7.92
N TYR A 240 20.49 -11.43 8.97
CA TYR A 240 19.69 -10.84 10.04
C TYR A 240 20.57 -10.10 11.07
N ASP A 241 19.94 -9.35 11.95
CA ASP A 241 20.59 -8.57 13.03
C ASP A 241 21.76 -7.70 12.51
N SER A 242 21.60 -7.24 11.26
CA SER A 242 22.62 -6.51 10.51
C SER A 242 22.18 -5.08 10.19
N PRO A 243 21.97 -4.21 11.21
CA PRO A 243 21.55 -2.84 11.00
C PRO A 243 22.62 -2.08 10.20
N VAL A 244 22.20 -1.45 9.10
CA VAL A 244 23.05 -0.57 8.32
C VAL A 244 23.18 0.77 9.03
N LEU A 245 24.41 1.11 9.42
CA LEU A 245 24.73 2.31 10.19
C LEU A 245 25.14 3.47 9.28
N LYS A 246 25.87 3.14 8.19
CA LYS A 246 26.40 4.14 7.26
C LYS A 246 26.56 3.52 5.87
N ILE A 247 26.31 4.33 4.86
CA ILE A 247 26.71 4.04 3.48
C ILE A 247 27.65 5.13 2.99
N SER A 248 28.59 4.79 2.12
CA SER A 248 29.49 5.76 1.50
C SER A 248 29.82 5.34 0.07
N ARG A 249 29.96 6.35 -0.79
CA ARG A 249 30.33 6.14 -2.19
C ARG A 249 31.77 5.71 -2.30
N GLN A 250 32.06 4.79 -3.21
CA GLN A 250 33.40 4.41 -3.67
C GLN A 250 33.53 4.69 -5.16
N GLU A 251 34.74 4.52 -5.72
CA GLU A 251 34.99 4.71 -7.16
C GLU A 251 34.09 3.84 -8.02
N ASP A 252 34.01 2.55 -7.71
CA ASP A 252 33.24 1.55 -8.47
C ASP A 252 32.02 0.97 -7.68
N GLY A 253 31.41 1.72 -6.78
CA GLY A 253 30.29 1.20 -6.03
C GLY A 253 30.03 1.88 -4.70
N TRP A 254 29.66 1.07 -3.72
CA TRP A 254 29.22 1.52 -2.40
C TRP A 254 29.85 0.68 -1.30
N ARG A 255 30.24 1.33 -0.22
CA ARG A 255 30.60 0.69 1.04
C ARG A 255 29.43 0.81 2.01
N VAL A 256 29.13 -0.28 2.67
CA VAL A 256 28.06 -0.38 3.65
C VAL A 256 28.66 -0.83 4.98
N ALA A 257 28.52 -0.01 6.01
CA ALA A 257 28.93 -0.31 7.37
C ALA A 257 27.71 -0.80 8.17
N THR A 258 27.86 -1.94 8.81
CA THR A 258 26.86 -2.56 9.68
C THR A 258 27.42 -2.72 11.10
N GLY A 259 26.59 -3.13 12.05
CA GLY A 259 27.04 -3.50 13.39
C GLY A 259 27.98 -4.72 13.44
N GLN A 260 28.05 -5.49 12.37
CA GLN A 260 28.86 -6.73 12.27
C GLN A 260 30.12 -6.56 11.41
N GLY A 261 30.32 -5.40 10.78
CA GLY A 261 31.47 -5.10 9.92
C GLY A 261 31.09 -4.30 8.68
N GLU A 262 32.00 -4.25 7.73
CA GLU A 262 31.83 -3.53 6.47
C GLU A 262 31.83 -4.47 5.28
N LEU A 263 31.06 -4.12 4.26
CA LEU A 263 31.06 -4.78 2.96
C LEU A 263 31.09 -3.74 1.82
N SER A 264 31.50 -4.19 0.65
CA SER A 264 31.42 -3.39 -0.60
C SER A 264 30.47 -4.05 -1.58
N CYS A 265 29.74 -3.23 -2.34
CA CYS A 265 28.90 -3.72 -3.43
C CYS A 265 28.94 -2.77 -4.62
N ARG A 266 28.82 -3.33 -5.83
CA ARG A 266 28.78 -2.53 -7.07
C ARG A 266 27.47 -1.79 -7.17
N HIS A 267 26.34 -2.47 -6.96
CA HIS A 267 25.00 -1.87 -6.89
C HIS A 267 24.48 -1.90 -5.44
N LEU A 268 23.96 -0.77 -4.99
CA LEU A 268 23.31 -0.66 -3.68
C LEU A 268 21.81 -0.39 -3.86
N VAL A 269 20.99 -1.24 -3.25
CA VAL A 269 19.53 -1.08 -3.20
C VAL A 269 19.12 -0.75 -1.78
N LEU A 270 18.61 0.46 -1.55
CA LEU A 270 17.99 0.84 -0.30
C LEU A 270 16.47 0.53 -0.39
N ALA A 271 16.11 -0.68 0.02
CA ALA A 271 14.73 -1.18 0.01
C ALA A 271 14.01 -0.84 1.33
N LEU A 272 14.02 0.45 1.68
CA LEU A 272 13.59 0.98 2.96
C LEU A 272 12.38 1.91 2.82
N PRO A 273 11.53 2.02 3.87
CA PRO A 273 10.56 3.11 3.96
C PRO A 273 11.24 4.47 3.80
N VAL A 274 10.53 5.44 3.21
CA VAL A 274 11.09 6.77 2.91
C VAL A 274 11.85 7.37 4.10
N ASN A 275 11.22 7.45 5.26
CA ASN A 275 11.81 8.06 6.46
C ASN A 275 13.05 7.32 7.02
N ARG A 276 13.23 6.06 6.66
CA ARG A 276 14.43 5.28 7.02
C ARG A 276 15.55 5.46 5.99
N CYS A 277 15.18 5.71 4.74
CA CYS A 277 16.12 5.88 3.64
C CYS A 277 16.75 7.29 3.63
N LEU A 278 15.96 8.34 3.87
CA LEU A 278 16.41 9.74 3.76
C LEU A 278 17.68 10.06 4.57
N PRO A 279 17.80 9.69 5.87
CA PRO A 279 19.01 9.98 6.65
C PRO A 279 20.27 9.31 6.09
N LEU A 280 20.15 8.08 5.60
CA LEU A 280 21.30 7.34 5.04
C LEU A 280 21.81 8.02 3.77
N VAL A 281 20.90 8.42 2.88
CA VAL A 281 21.26 9.10 1.63
C VAL A 281 21.82 10.50 1.91
N ALA A 282 21.20 11.26 2.82
CA ALA A 282 21.68 12.59 3.21
C ALA A 282 23.10 12.57 3.77
N ALA A 283 23.42 11.56 4.58
CA ALA A 283 24.76 11.40 5.14
C ALA A 283 25.80 10.95 4.10
N ALA A 284 25.38 10.17 3.10
CA ALA A 284 26.28 9.67 2.05
C ALA A 284 26.51 10.69 0.92
N LEU A 285 25.56 11.58 0.67
CA LEU A 285 25.55 12.56 -0.42
C LEU A 285 25.23 13.97 0.12
N PRO A 286 26.12 14.56 0.93
CA PRO A 286 25.86 15.82 1.62
C PRO A 286 25.66 17.02 0.68
N ASP A 287 26.21 16.96 -0.53
CA ASP A 287 26.07 18.03 -1.55
C ASP A 287 24.69 18.05 -2.21
N THR A 288 23.90 17.01 -2.03
CA THR A 288 22.55 16.87 -2.63
C THR A 288 21.53 16.40 -1.58
N PRO A 289 21.30 17.19 -0.51
CA PRO A 289 20.44 16.79 0.57
C PRO A 289 18.99 16.64 0.09
N PRO A 290 18.18 15.76 0.73
CA PRO A 290 16.77 15.67 0.41
C PRO A 290 16.05 16.99 0.75
N PRO A 291 14.97 17.34 0.02
CA PRO A 291 14.23 18.59 0.23
C PRO A 291 13.53 18.65 1.59
N ARG A 292 13.45 17.54 2.29
CA ARG A 292 12.92 17.42 3.65
C ARG A 292 13.56 16.25 4.40
N ALA A 293 13.68 16.41 5.71
CA ALA A 293 14.29 15.38 6.57
C ALA A 293 13.39 14.14 6.76
N ALA A 294 12.06 14.35 6.75
CA ALA A 294 11.08 13.27 6.88
C ALA A 294 9.74 13.69 6.26
N ILE A 295 8.91 12.71 5.97
CA ILE A 295 7.50 12.89 5.58
C ILE A 295 6.58 12.48 6.72
N PRO A 296 5.36 13.06 6.83
CA PRO A 296 4.39 12.63 7.82
C PRO A 296 4.01 11.15 7.64
N GLU A 297 3.64 10.50 8.73
CA GLU A 297 3.14 9.13 8.74
C GLU A 297 1.80 9.07 9.48
N ALA A 298 0.90 8.22 9.00
CA ALA A 298 -0.33 7.86 9.70
C ALA A 298 -0.16 6.48 10.32
N ARG A 299 -0.35 6.38 11.63
CA ARG A 299 -0.36 5.09 12.33
C ARG A 299 -1.79 4.67 12.58
N ILE A 300 -2.08 3.40 12.37
CA ILE A 300 -3.38 2.78 12.65
C ILE A 300 -3.17 1.54 13.49
N LEU A 301 -4.08 1.28 14.39
CA LEU A 301 -4.19 0.01 15.08
C LEU A 301 -5.42 -0.73 14.60
N SER A 302 -5.38 -2.07 14.65
CA SER A 302 -6.51 -2.93 14.36
C SER A 302 -7.08 -3.47 15.66
N VAL A 303 -8.36 -3.20 15.90
CA VAL A 303 -9.11 -3.80 17.01
C VAL A 303 -9.86 -4.99 16.45
N LEU A 304 -9.51 -6.19 16.92
CA LEU A 304 -10.10 -7.45 16.51
C LEU A 304 -11.29 -7.76 17.41
N LEU A 305 -12.42 -8.03 16.80
CA LEU A 305 -13.63 -8.49 17.49
C LEU A 305 -14.09 -9.82 16.86
N GLY A 306 -13.90 -10.91 17.59
CA GLY A 306 -14.38 -12.24 17.21
C GLY A 306 -15.78 -12.50 17.76
N PHE A 307 -16.65 -13.02 16.93
CA PHE A 307 -18.05 -13.32 17.27
C PHE A 307 -18.41 -14.75 16.92
N ASP A 308 -19.46 -15.27 17.55
CA ASP A 308 -20.13 -16.47 17.12
C ASP A 308 -21.13 -16.20 15.99
N HIS A 309 -21.85 -17.24 15.56
CA HIS A 309 -22.83 -17.20 14.47
C HIS A 309 -24.02 -16.24 14.69
N ARG A 310 -24.22 -15.72 15.90
CA ARG A 310 -25.33 -14.79 16.22
C ARG A 310 -25.06 -13.36 15.73
N ALA A 311 -23.83 -13.02 15.40
CA ALA A 311 -23.50 -11.70 14.89
C ALA A 311 -24.11 -11.51 13.48
N GLN A 312 -24.87 -10.42 13.30
CA GLN A 312 -25.48 -10.10 12.00
C GLN A 312 -24.58 -9.14 11.23
N ILE A 313 -23.50 -9.67 10.66
CA ILE A 313 -22.56 -8.92 9.82
C ILE A 313 -23.03 -9.02 8.36
N PRO A 314 -23.28 -7.89 7.68
CA PRO A 314 -23.71 -7.92 6.28
C PRO A 314 -22.60 -8.50 5.40
N PHE A 315 -22.98 -9.29 4.39
CA PHE A 315 -21.98 -9.88 3.48
C PHE A 315 -21.23 -8.79 2.70
N GLY A 316 -19.90 -8.83 2.75
CA GLY A 316 -19.06 -7.86 2.03
C GLY A 316 -17.62 -7.86 2.47
N PHE A 317 -16.87 -6.91 1.92
CA PHE A 317 -15.48 -6.65 2.29
C PHE A 317 -15.35 -5.95 3.64
N GLY A 318 -16.30 -5.09 3.93
CA GLY A 318 -16.25 -4.18 5.06
C GLY A 318 -16.86 -2.83 4.72
N TYR A 319 -16.64 -1.86 5.59
CA TYR A 319 -17.06 -0.48 5.37
C TYR A 319 -15.96 0.51 5.70
N LEU A 320 -16.09 1.71 5.13
CA LEU A 320 -15.27 2.88 5.43
C LEU A 320 -16.18 4.02 5.91
N ALA A 321 -15.68 4.81 6.84
CA ALA A 321 -16.39 5.95 7.40
C ALA A 321 -15.67 7.26 7.02
N PRO A 322 -16.30 8.15 6.22
CA PRO A 322 -15.80 9.49 6.01
C PRO A 322 -15.77 10.27 7.33
N GLU A 323 -14.85 11.22 7.46
CA GLU A 323 -14.67 12.02 8.68
C GLU A 323 -15.96 12.75 9.13
N ARG A 324 -16.78 13.19 8.18
CA ARG A 324 -18.05 13.87 8.50
C ARG A 324 -19.02 13.02 9.35
N GLU A 325 -18.87 11.70 9.33
CA GLU A 325 -19.69 10.78 10.13
C GLU A 325 -19.26 10.70 11.59
N GLN A 326 -18.09 11.29 11.93
CA GLN A 326 -17.54 11.37 13.29
C GLN A 326 -17.53 10.03 14.01
N ARG A 327 -17.16 8.96 13.28
CA ARG A 327 -17.07 7.60 13.82
C ARG A 327 -15.80 7.40 14.60
N PHE A 328 -15.83 6.49 15.58
CA PHE A 328 -14.62 6.13 16.30
C PHE A 328 -13.68 5.29 15.46
N ALA A 329 -14.19 4.32 14.70
CA ALA A 329 -13.42 3.55 13.74
C ALA A 329 -13.40 4.24 12.37
N LEU A 330 -12.24 4.25 11.71
CA LEU A 330 -12.09 4.68 10.31
C LEU A 330 -12.88 3.80 9.34
N GLY A 331 -13.15 2.58 9.76
CA GLY A 331 -13.87 1.53 9.04
C GLY A 331 -13.61 0.18 9.69
N ALA A 332 -14.22 -0.86 9.15
CA ALA A 332 -13.96 -2.22 9.57
C ALA A 332 -13.96 -3.19 8.38
N LEU A 333 -13.04 -4.13 8.41
CA LEU A 333 -12.96 -5.24 7.48
C LEU A 333 -13.78 -6.42 8.03
N PHE A 334 -14.50 -7.10 7.14
CA PHE A 334 -15.25 -8.32 7.45
C PHE A 334 -14.38 -9.52 7.07
N SER A 335 -13.31 -9.72 7.85
CA SER A 335 -12.16 -10.56 7.50
C SER A 335 -12.53 -12.01 7.23
N SER A 336 -13.46 -12.58 8.00
CA SER A 336 -13.97 -13.95 7.78
C SER A 336 -14.82 -14.08 6.51
N HIS A 337 -15.39 -12.99 5.97
CA HIS A 337 -16.06 -13.00 4.68
C HIS A 337 -15.08 -12.91 3.52
N MET A 338 -13.97 -12.18 3.70
CA MET A 338 -12.98 -11.97 2.65
C MET A 338 -12.21 -13.25 2.34
N PHE A 339 -11.71 -13.92 3.37
CA PHE A 339 -10.87 -15.09 3.22
C PHE A 339 -11.27 -16.21 4.19
N PRO A 340 -11.21 -17.47 3.75
CA PRO A 340 -11.42 -18.60 4.65
C PRO A 340 -10.33 -18.67 5.72
N GLY A 341 -10.64 -19.28 6.87
CA GLY A 341 -9.67 -19.51 7.95
C GLY A 341 -9.33 -18.28 8.80
N ARG A 342 -10.03 -17.14 8.63
CA ARG A 342 -9.81 -15.95 9.45
C ARG A 342 -10.49 -16.00 10.82
N ALA A 343 -11.40 -16.95 11.05
CA ALA A 343 -12.06 -17.20 12.31
C ALA A 343 -12.25 -18.71 12.51
N PRO A 344 -12.44 -19.18 13.75
CA PRO A 344 -12.82 -20.58 14.02
C PRO A 344 -14.10 -20.99 13.28
N ALA A 345 -14.32 -22.29 13.10
CA ALA A 345 -15.50 -22.79 12.42
C ALA A 345 -16.80 -22.26 13.06
N GLY A 346 -17.67 -21.65 12.27
CA GLY A 346 -18.90 -20.99 12.72
C GLY A 346 -18.70 -19.64 13.39
N GLY A 347 -17.46 -19.19 13.55
CA GLY A 347 -17.12 -17.84 14.06
C GLY A 347 -17.01 -16.80 12.96
N GLN A 348 -16.99 -15.54 13.36
CA GLN A 348 -16.81 -14.37 12.50
C GLN A 348 -15.77 -13.42 13.09
N LEU A 349 -14.98 -12.77 12.23
CA LEU A 349 -13.98 -11.77 12.62
C LEU A 349 -14.25 -10.44 11.95
N LEU A 350 -14.33 -9.38 12.76
CA LEU A 350 -14.26 -7.99 12.34
C LEU A 350 -12.91 -7.40 12.76
N GLU A 351 -12.27 -6.67 11.87
CA GLU A 351 -11.06 -5.89 12.13
C GLU A 351 -11.38 -4.41 11.96
N ALA A 352 -11.55 -3.69 13.07
CA ALA A 352 -11.81 -2.26 13.06
C ALA A 352 -10.50 -1.46 13.08
N LEU A 353 -10.37 -0.51 12.17
CA LEU A 353 -9.19 0.34 12.02
C LEU A 353 -9.39 1.65 12.80
N VAL A 354 -8.43 2.00 13.67
CA VAL A 354 -8.50 3.17 14.56
C VAL A 354 -7.23 4.00 14.48
N GLY A 355 -7.35 5.32 14.60
CA GLY A 355 -6.24 6.27 14.58
C GLY A 355 -6.12 7.01 13.25
N GLY A 356 -5.03 6.78 12.52
CA GLY A 356 -4.78 7.47 11.25
C GLY A 356 -4.22 8.88 11.42
N ARG A 357 -4.20 9.63 10.31
CA ARG A 357 -3.62 10.97 10.24
C ARG A 357 -4.40 12.01 11.05
N ARG A 358 -5.71 11.81 11.19
CA ARG A 358 -6.61 12.75 11.87
C ARG A 358 -6.74 12.50 13.36
N HIS A 359 -6.63 11.25 13.81
CA HIS A 359 -6.90 10.83 15.19
C HIS A 359 -5.73 10.07 15.84
N PRO A 360 -4.49 10.60 15.78
CA PRO A 360 -3.33 9.93 16.36
C PRO A 360 -3.44 9.75 17.89
N GLU A 361 -4.22 10.59 18.59
CA GLU A 361 -4.47 10.51 20.01
C GLU A 361 -5.13 9.20 20.45
N ARG A 362 -5.93 8.58 19.58
CA ARG A 362 -6.59 7.29 19.86
C ARG A 362 -5.61 6.14 20.04
N LEU A 363 -4.40 6.26 19.48
CA LEU A 363 -3.36 5.24 19.62
C LEU A 363 -2.83 5.11 21.06
N ALA A 364 -3.02 6.12 21.90
CA ALA A 364 -2.58 6.13 23.31
C ALA A 364 -3.59 5.51 24.27
N LEU A 365 -4.81 5.20 23.80
CA LEU A 365 -5.84 4.62 24.65
C LEU A 365 -5.46 3.19 25.08
N PRO A 366 -5.85 2.78 26.33
CA PRO A 366 -5.72 1.40 26.77
C PRO A 366 -6.54 0.44 25.90
N ASP A 367 -6.09 -0.82 25.77
CA ASP A 367 -6.72 -1.82 24.90
C ASP A 367 -8.20 -2.07 25.28
N ALA A 368 -8.52 -2.10 26.58
CA ALA A 368 -9.90 -2.27 27.04
C ALA A 368 -10.82 -1.12 26.59
N GLU A 369 -10.34 0.11 26.65
CA GLU A 369 -11.09 1.29 26.20
C GLU A 369 -11.28 1.29 24.68
N LEU A 370 -10.25 0.89 23.93
CA LEU A 370 -10.32 0.74 22.48
C LEU A 370 -11.36 -0.30 22.07
N VAL A 371 -11.36 -1.46 22.72
CA VAL A 371 -12.31 -2.56 22.45
C VAL A 371 -13.74 -2.10 22.73
N GLU A 372 -14.02 -1.49 23.89
CA GLU A 372 -15.36 -1.03 24.22
C GLU A 372 -15.83 0.11 23.30
N ALA A 373 -14.95 1.07 22.98
CA ALA A 373 -15.29 2.18 22.09
C ALA A 373 -15.61 1.67 20.68
N VAL A 374 -14.79 0.75 20.15
CA VAL A 374 -15.03 0.12 18.84
C VAL A 374 -16.29 -0.72 18.86
N TYR A 375 -16.50 -1.55 19.89
CA TYR A 375 -17.71 -2.36 20.01
C TYR A 375 -18.98 -1.49 20.02
N ALA A 376 -18.98 -0.43 20.82
CA ALA A 376 -20.08 0.52 20.88
C ALA A 376 -20.29 1.26 19.54
N ASP A 377 -19.20 1.59 18.84
CA ASP A 377 -19.27 2.24 17.54
C ASP A 377 -19.88 1.32 16.47
N LEU A 378 -19.37 0.09 16.33
CA LEU A 378 -19.86 -0.90 15.38
C LEU A 378 -21.30 -1.32 15.67
N GLY A 379 -21.67 -1.42 16.95
CA GLY A 379 -23.01 -1.77 17.40
C GLY A 379 -24.13 -0.79 16.98
N ARG A 380 -23.74 0.45 16.59
CA ARG A 380 -24.67 1.42 15.99
C ARG A 380 -24.98 1.13 14.51
N LEU A 381 -24.15 0.32 13.85
CA LEU A 381 -24.27 -0.01 12.42
C LEU A 381 -24.75 -1.43 12.17
N MET A 382 -24.51 -2.34 13.10
CA MET A 382 -24.77 -3.77 12.96
C MET A 382 -25.29 -4.35 14.28
N ALA A 383 -26.14 -5.37 14.20
CA ALA A 383 -26.59 -6.12 15.40
C ALA A 383 -25.51 -7.13 15.82
N LEU A 384 -24.71 -6.75 16.81
CA LEU A 384 -23.58 -7.52 17.30
C LEU A 384 -23.83 -8.00 18.73
N PRO A 385 -23.68 -9.30 19.04
CA PRO A 385 -23.61 -9.78 20.42
C PRO A 385 -22.30 -9.30 21.06
N ARG A 386 -22.10 -9.58 22.34
CA ARG A 386 -20.76 -9.35 22.94
C ARG A 386 -19.74 -10.22 22.23
N PRO A 387 -18.53 -9.67 21.90
CA PRO A 387 -17.48 -10.45 21.28
C PRO A 387 -17.01 -11.58 22.22
N VAL A 388 -16.74 -12.73 21.65
CA VAL A 388 -16.17 -13.89 22.36
C VAL A 388 -14.64 -13.88 22.35
N TYR A 389 -14.06 -13.06 21.49
CA TYR A 389 -12.61 -12.84 21.38
C TYR A 389 -12.33 -11.38 21.06
N THR A 390 -11.29 -10.84 21.66
CA THR A 390 -10.82 -9.49 21.38
C THR A 390 -9.29 -9.42 21.42
N ALA A 391 -8.70 -8.64 20.51
CA ALA A 391 -7.29 -8.29 20.55
C ALA A 391 -7.05 -6.91 19.94
N VAL A 392 -5.94 -6.26 20.30
CA VAL A 392 -5.53 -4.97 19.74
C VAL A 392 -4.14 -5.12 19.12
N LEU A 393 -4.07 -4.97 17.80
CA LEU A 393 -2.81 -4.98 17.07
C LEU A 393 -2.29 -3.56 16.93
N ARG A 394 -1.24 -3.23 17.70
CA ARG A 394 -0.63 -1.88 17.65
C ARG A 394 0.32 -1.76 16.48
N PRO A 395 0.39 -0.57 15.82
CA PRO A 395 1.14 -0.40 14.58
C PRO A 395 2.65 -0.58 14.79
N ARG A 396 3.27 -1.38 13.93
CA ARG A 396 4.73 -1.54 13.86
C ARG A 396 5.40 -0.42 13.07
N ALA A 397 4.67 0.20 12.13
CA ALA A 397 5.13 1.35 11.33
C ALA A 397 3.96 2.24 10.94
N GLY A 398 4.26 3.47 10.48
CA GLY A 398 3.26 4.39 9.92
C GLY A 398 3.13 4.24 8.40
N ILE A 399 1.97 4.63 7.88
CA ILE A 399 1.72 4.73 6.44
C ILE A 399 2.23 6.09 5.98
N PRO A 400 3.17 6.16 5.03
CA PRO A 400 3.67 7.42 4.48
C PRO A 400 2.55 8.28 3.92
N GLN A 401 2.50 9.54 4.34
CA GLN A 401 1.49 10.49 3.89
C GLN A 401 2.04 11.32 2.74
N LEU A 402 1.46 11.14 1.58
CA LEU A 402 1.86 11.81 0.34
C LEU A 402 1.21 13.20 0.27
N GLU A 403 1.60 14.06 1.21
CA GLU A 403 1.10 15.43 1.35
C GLU A 403 1.85 16.41 0.41
N ALA A 404 1.49 17.69 0.43
CA ALA A 404 2.11 18.72 -0.40
C ALA A 404 3.66 18.70 -0.32
N GLY A 405 4.32 18.87 -1.46
CA GLY A 405 5.78 18.79 -1.61
C GLY A 405 6.33 17.37 -1.73
N TYR A 406 5.49 16.34 -1.75
CA TYR A 406 5.95 14.97 -1.97
C TYR A 406 6.47 14.75 -3.40
N THR A 407 5.89 15.42 -4.38
CA THR A 407 6.37 15.37 -5.78
C THR A 407 7.77 15.95 -5.93
N GLU A 408 8.18 16.90 -5.09
CA GLU A 408 9.54 17.42 -5.02
C GLU A 408 10.52 16.35 -4.53
N LEU A 409 10.14 15.58 -3.51
CA LEU A 409 10.92 14.46 -3.01
C LEU A 409 11.12 13.37 -4.09
N LEU A 410 10.09 13.09 -4.89
CA LEU A 410 10.20 12.13 -6.00
C LEU A 410 11.13 12.66 -7.12
N ARG A 411 11.10 13.96 -7.41
CA ARG A 411 12.04 14.59 -8.36
C ARG A 411 13.48 14.52 -7.86
N TRP A 412 13.70 14.82 -6.57
CA TRP A 412 15.00 14.65 -5.93
C TRP A 412 15.50 13.20 -6.03
N ARG A 413 14.65 12.21 -5.69
CA ARG A 413 14.98 10.78 -5.87
C ARG A 413 15.42 10.46 -7.30
N GLY A 414 14.66 10.95 -8.29
CA GLY A 414 14.99 10.76 -9.71
C GLY A 414 16.36 11.34 -10.07
N ALA A 415 16.66 12.57 -9.59
CA ALA A 415 17.96 13.23 -9.82
C ALA A 415 19.13 12.45 -9.17
N ILE A 416 18.95 11.97 -7.93
CA ILE A 416 19.95 11.15 -7.24
C ILE A 416 20.24 9.86 -8.01
N GLN A 417 19.20 9.14 -8.44
CA GLN A 417 19.39 7.88 -9.19
C GLN A 417 19.97 8.11 -10.60
N ALA A 418 19.70 9.24 -11.22
CA ALA A 418 20.32 9.62 -12.49
C ALA A 418 21.81 9.94 -12.32
N ALA A 419 22.20 10.63 -11.25
CA ALA A 419 23.59 10.94 -10.92
C ALA A 419 24.38 9.70 -10.42
N HIS A 420 23.68 8.73 -9.85
CA HIS A 420 24.26 7.49 -9.29
C HIS A 420 23.49 6.27 -9.81
N PRO A 421 23.76 5.80 -11.06
CA PRO A 421 23.01 4.72 -11.69
C PRO A 421 23.06 3.38 -10.94
N ASN A 422 24.06 3.21 -10.08
CA ASN A 422 24.26 2.04 -9.23
C ASN A 422 23.67 2.19 -7.80
N LEU A 423 22.91 3.28 -7.54
CA LEU A 423 22.13 3.48 -6.32
C LEU A 423 20.64 3.40 -6.65
N HIS A 424 19.93 2.49 -6.00
CA HIS A 424 18.49 2.29 -6.20
C HIS A 424 17.74 2.54 -4.90
N LEU A 425 16.78 3.48 -4.93
CA LEU A 425 15.92 3.79 -3.80
C LEU A 425 14.52 3.22 -4.05
N CYS A 426 14.09 2.27 -3.24
CA CYS A 426 12.76 1.68 -3.32
C CYS A 426 12.20 1.36 -1.93
N GLY A 427 10.99 0.86 -1.89
CA GLY A 427 10.33 0.51 -0.64
C GLY A 427 9.05 1.32 -0.40
N PHE A 428 8.56 1.21 0.82
CA PHE A 428 7.27 1.74 1.22
C PHE A 428 7.22 3.27 1.15
N GLY A 429 6.32 3.77 0.33
CA GLY A 429 6.09 5.20 0.12
C GLY A 429 6.83 5.82 -1.07
N TRP A 430 7.79 5.18 -1.72
CA TRP A 430 8.53 5.79 -2.83
C TRP A 430 7.73 5.92 -4.14
N LYS A 431 7.02 4.87 -4.55
CA LYS A 431 6.18 4.88 -5.76
C LYS A 431 4.73 4.49 -5.49
N GLY A 432 4.32 4.61 -4.26
CA GLY A 432 3.03 4.20 -3.74
C GLY A 432 3.19 3.42 -2.45
N ILE A 433 2.08 2.94 -1.93
CA ILE A 433 2.01 2.20 -0.67
C ILE A 433 1.50 0.75 -0.86
N GLY A 434 1.09 0.39 -2.08
CA GLY A 434 0.57 -0.94 -2.38
C GLY A 434 1.68 -1.98 -2.58
N ILE A 435 1.41 -3.22 -2.19
CA ILE A 435 2.34 -4.36 -2.40
C ILE A 435 2.72 -4.48 -3.87
N ASN A 436 1.74 -4.39 -4.78
CA ASN A 436 1.99 -4.45 -6.22
C ASN A 436 2.95 -3.37 -6.72
N ASP A 437 2.88 -2.15 -6.14
CA ASP A 437 3.78 -1.06 -6.51
C ASP A 437 5.22 -1.38 -6.12
N MET A 438 5.41 -1.93 -4.92
CA MET A 438 6.72 -2.34 -4.41
C MET A 438 7.31 -3.49 -5.22
N ILE A 439 6.50 -4.48 -5.59
CA ILE A 439 6.96 -5.63 -6.39
C ILE A 439 7.29 -5.21 -7.84
N LYS A 440 6.45 -4.36 -8.47
CA LYS A 440 6.75 -3.78 -9.80
C LYS A 440 8.09 -3.02 -9.80
N GLU A 441 8.30 -2.18 -8.81
CA GLU A 441 9.56 -1.42 -8.69
C GLU A 441 10.76 -2.35 -8.46
N ALA A 442 10.60 -3.37 -7.63
CA ALA A 442 11.62 -4.39 -7.40
C ALA A 442 11.99 -5.12 -8.71
N ARG A 443 11.00 -5.51 -9.51
CA ARG A 443 11.21 -6.16 -10.82
C ARG A 443 11.94 -5.24 -11.80
N ARG A 444 11.57 -3.95 -11.82
CA ARG A 444 12.24 -2.93 -12.63
C ARG A 444 13.71 -2.75 -12.22
N ILE A 445 13.98 -2.65 -10.93
CA ILE A 445 15.34 -2.51 -10.40
C ILE A 445 16.19 -3.74 -10.77
N ALA A 446 15.66 -4.94 -10.54
CA ALA A 446 16.36 -6.17 -10.89
C ALA A 446 16.69 -6.25 -12.39
N GLY A 447 15.82 -5.74 -13.26
CA GLY A 447 16.09 -5.64 -14.70
C GLY A 447 17.13 -4.58 -15.07
N ALA A 448 17.26 -3.52 -14.26
CA ALA A 448 18.19 -2.42 -14.54
C ALA A 448 19.62 -2.65 -14.02
N ILE A 449 19.86 -3.65 -13.17
CA ILE A 449 21.20 -4.02 -12.74
C ILE A 449 22.03 -4.47 -13.95
N ASP A 450 23.19 -3.84 -14.17
CA ASP A 450 24.08 -4.06 -15.32
C ASP A 450 23.48 -3.84 -16.72
N THR A 451 22.32 -3.19 -16.79
CA THR A 451 21.66 -2.86 -18.05
C THR A 451 21.18 -1.41 -17.98
N PRO A 452 21.33 -0.60 -19.04
CA PRO A 452 20.75 0.75 -19.05
C PRO A 452 19.26 0.68 -18.72
N ALA A 453 18.86 1.49 -17.75
CA ALA A 453 17.45 1.54 -17.35
C ALA A 453 16.56 1.95 -18.52
N ALA A 454 15.58 1.15 -18.85
CA ALA A 454 14.52 1.55 -19.76
C ALA A 454 13.81 2.82 -19.19
N PRO A 455 13.42 3.77 -20.04
CA PRO A 455 12.70 4.95 -19.57
C PRO A 455 11.46 4.53 -18.77
N GLU A 456 11.21 5.23 -17.67
CA GLU A 456 10.04 4.94 -16.83
C GLU A 456 8.75 5.10 -17.66
N ALA A 457 7.93 4.07 -17.67
CA ALA A 457 6.59 4.18 -18.25
C ALA A 457 5.80 5.27 -17.50
N GLY A 458 5.00 6.05 -18.22
CA GLY A 458 4.13 7.08 -17.65
C GLY A 458 3.25 6.52 -16.52
N ALA A 459 2.79 7.39 -15.63
CA ALA A 459 2.04 6.99 -14.46
C ALA A 459 0.78 6.18 -14.82
N GLU A 460 0.64 5.02 -14.22
CA GLU A 460 -0.52 4.15 -14.43
C GLU A 460 -1.76 4.75 -13.75
N VAL A 461 -2.88 4.80 -14.46
CA VAL A 461 -4.16 5.13 -13.83
C VAL A 461 -4.60 3.93 -13.02
N LYS A 462 -4.39 4.01 -11.70
CA LYS A 462 -4.84 2.98 -10.78
C LYS A 462 -6.37 3.00 -10.70
N GLY A 463 -6.99 1.84 -10.82
CA GLY A 463 -8.39 1.70 -10.51
C GLY A 463 -8.59 1.93 -9.01
N VAL A 464 -9.55 2.77 -8.67
CA VAL A 464 -10.00 2.88 -7.28
C VAL A 464 -10.96 1.73 -7.06
N TYR A 465 -10.47 0.72 -6.38
CA TYR A 465 -11.29 -0.39 -5.94
C TYR A 465 -11.68 -0.14 -4.48
N PHE A 466 -12.93 0.15 -4.28
CA PHE A 466 -13.53 0.26 -2.94
C PHE A 466 -13.71 -1.11 -2.32
#